data_24be871e7cb473e0e2be7f46916a22e9
#
_entry.id   24be871e7cb473e0e2be7f46916a22e9
#
_cell.length_a   1.000
_cell.length_b   1.000
_cell.length_c   1.000
_cell.angle_alpha   90.00
_cell.angle_beta   90.00
_cell.angle_gamma   90.00
#
_symmetry.space_group_name_H-M   'P 1'
#
loop_
_entity.id
_entity.type
_entity.pdbx_description
1 polymer ?
#
loop_
_entity_poly.entity_id
_entity_poly.type
_entity_poly.pdbx_seq_one_letter_code
_entity_poly.pdbx_strand_id
1 'polypeptide(L)'
;FKVLSDDGRIVNFTIIPGKDAIITGYGTYQQLTDSSYKESIEKNIHLPMLDHKDNILEFEIGDDGVMYLKYFIAKDLNGNELNTWFHETWKRVGMPAKFPEDLVR
;
A
#
# COMPACT_ATOMS: atom_id res chain seq x y z
N PHE A 1 -1.64 7.43 0.47
CA PHE A 1 -0.88 7.23 -0.78
C PHE A 1 -0.04 5.96 -0.70
N LYS A 2 0.03 5.26 -1.79
CA LYS A 2 0.83 4.04 -1.94
C LYS A 2 1.74 4.23 -3.15
N VAL A 3 3.03 4.02 -2.95
CA VAL A 3 4.04 4.08 -4.02
C VAL A 3 4.73 2.74 -4.13
N LEU A 4 4.71 2.18 -5.34
CA LEU A 4 5.45 0.97 -5.68
C LEU A 4 6.53 1.39 -6.67
N SER A 5 7.78 1.22 -6.28
CA SER A 5 8.91 1.62 -7.13
C SER A 5 9.37 0.46 -8.02
N ASP A 6 10.06 0.79 -9.11
CA ASP A 6 10.54 -0.23 -10.04
C ASP A 6 11.60 -1.14 -9.43
N ASP A 7 12.27 -0.71 -8.36
CA ASP A 7 13.28 -1.50 -7.67
C ASP A 7 12.70 -2.42 -6.58
N GLY A 8 11.39 -2.58 -6.52
CA GLY A 8 10.74 -3.51 -5.60
C GLY A 8 10.47 -2.96 -4.21
N ARG A 9 10.51 -1.64 -4.02
CA ARG A 9 10.16 -1.02 -2.74
C ARG A 9 8.73 -0.52 -2.74
N ILE A 10 8.10 -0.57 -1.57
CA ILE A 10 6.75 -0.07 -1.36
C ILE A 10 6.73 0.85 -0.16
N VAL A 11 6.05 1.98 -0.32
CA VAL A 11 5.86 2.97 0.75
C VAL A 11 4.40 3.40 0.76
N ASN A 12 3.81 3.39 1.94
CA ASN A 12 2.53 4.02 2.19
C ASN A 12 2.74 5.27 3.03
N PHE A 13 2.08 6.36 2.68
CA PHE A 13 2.17 7.59 3.45
C PHE A 13 0.86 8.37 3.39
N THR A 14 0.69 9.25 4.38
CA THR A 14 -0.46 10.16 4.48
C THR A 14 0.04 11.57 4.54
N ILE A 15 -0.58 12.46 3.77
CA ILE A 15 -0.31 13.90 3.82
C ILE A 15 -1.35 14.54 4.71
N ILE A 16 -0.87 15.27 5.73
CA ILE A 16 -1.73 16.04 6.61
C ILE A 16 -1.67 17.50 6.16
N PRO A 17 -2.76 18.09 5.67
CA PRO A 17 -2.76 19.47 5.18
C PRO A 17 -2.21 20.45 6.22
N GLY A 18 -1.29 21.32 5.80
CA GLY A 18 -0.66 22.31 6.66
C GLY A 18 0.38 21.75 7.63
N LYS A 19 0.70 20.46 7.51
CA LYS A 19 1.69 19.77 8.35
C LYS A 19 2.65 18.99 7.47
N ASP A 20 3.01 17.81 7.91
CA ASP A 20 3.97 16.95 7.23
C ASP A 20 3.33 15.75 6.56
N ALA A 21 4.08 15.09 5.71
CA ALA A 21 3.76 13.74 5.25
C ALA A 21 4.26 12.73 6.30
N ILE A 22 3.45 11.75 6.60
CA ILE A 22 3.78 10.69 7.56
C ILE A 22 3.85 9.37 6.81
N ILE A 23 4.99 8.70 6.89
CA ILE A 23 5.12 7.33 6.36
C ILE A 23 4.39 6.41 7.32
N THR A 24 3.33 5.75 6.82
CA THR A 24 2.50 4.85 7.62
C THR A 24 2.92 3.39 7.48
N GLY A 25 3.67 3.06 6.43
CA GLY A 25 4.19 1.72 6.23
C GLY A 25 5.20 1.69 5.10
N TYR A 26 6.12 0.74 5.16
CA TYR A 26 7.10 0.53 4.11
C TYR A 26 7.67 -0.88 4.13
N GLY A 27 8.26 -1.27 3.03
CA GLY A 27 8.90 -2.56 2.86
C GLY A 27 9.27 -2.79 1.40
N THR A 28 9.28 -4.06 1.02
CA THR A 28 9.53 -4.49 -0.35
C THR A 28 8.33 -5.23 -0.90
N TYR A 29 8.25 -5.37 -2.21
CA TYR A 29 7.20 -6.15 -2.85
C TYR A 29 7.74 -6.98 -3.99
N GLN A 30 7.03 -8.05 -4.31
CA GLN A 30 7.33 -8.91 -5.44
C GLN A 30 6.01 -9.38 -6.06
N GLN A 31 5.84 -9.17 -7.36
CA GLN A 31 4.69 -9.71 -8.07
C GLN A 31 4.83 -11.23 -8.16
N LEU A 32 3.77 -11.94 -7.82
CA LEU A 32 3.74 -13.41 -7.84
C LEU A 32 3.02 -13.94 -9.08
N THR A 33 1.86 -13.34 -9.40
CA THR A 33 1.04 -13.71 -10.55
C THR A 33 0.49 -12.44 -11.18
N ASP A 34 -0.33 -12.58 -12.22
CA ASP A 34 -1.01 -11.45 -12.85
C ASP A 34 -2.00 -10.75 -11.91
N SER A 35 -2.41 -11.42 -10.83
CA SER A 35 -3.44 -10.92 -9.91
C SER A 35 -3.01 -10.98 -8.45
N SER A 36 -1.74 -11.20 -8.15
CA SER A 36 -1.27 -11.24 -6.76
C SER A 36 0.16 -10.76 -6.63
N TYR A 37 0.47 -10.18 -5.47
CA TYR A 37 1.83 -9.83 -5.11
C TYR A 37 2.04 -10.01 -3.62
N LYS A 38 3.31 -10.10 -3.24
CA LYS A 38 3.74 -10.25 -1.85
C LYS A 38 4.37 -8.95 -1.38
N GLU A 39 3.94 -8.44 -0.24
CA GLU A 39 4.62 -7.37 0.48
C GLU A 39 5.40 -7.97 1.63
N SER A 40 6.70 -7.68 1.69
CA SER A 40 7.53 -7.99 2.85
C SER A 40 7.62 -6.73 3.69
N ILE A 41 6.83 -6.69 4.75
CA ILE A 41 6.54 -5.47 5.51
C ILE A 41 7.57 -5.28 6.60
N GLU A 42 8.27 -4.14 6.57
CA GLU A 42 9.17 -3.74 7.65
C GLU A 42 8.39 -3.07 8.77
N LYS A 43 7.47 -2.18 8.41
CA LYS A 43 6.68 -1.42 9.37
C LYS A 43 5.32 -1.06 8.80
N ASN A 44 4.28 -1.22 9.63
CA ASN A 44 2.93 -0.74 9.32
C ASN A 44 2.28 -0.26 10.61
N ILE A 45 2.08 1.06 10.74
CA ILE A 45 1.55 1.64 11.98
C ILE A 45 0.06 1.37 12.18
N HIS A 46 -0.67 1.09 11.12
CA HIS A 46 -2.11 0.77 11.20
C HIS A 46 -2.36 -0.71 11.48
N LEU A 47 -1.48 -1.57 11.00
CA LEU A 47 -1.57 -3.02 11.12
C LEU A 47 -0.24 -3.56 11.65
N PRO A 48 0.10 -3.25 12.91
CA PRO A 48 1.41 -3.62 13.46
C PRO A 48 1.63 -5.14 13.56
N MET A 49 0.57 -5.93 13.46
CA MET A 49 0.71 -7.39 13.37
C MET A 49 1.41 -7.85 12.10
N LEU A 50 1.54 -6.99 11.10
CA LEU A 50 2.23 -7.29 9.85
C LEU A 50 3.71 -6.91 9.87
N ASP A 51 4.20 -6.23 10.91
CA ASP A 51 5.60 -5.83 11.00
C ASP A 51 6.52 -7.05 10.91
N HIS A 52 7.53 -6.97 10.05
CA HIS A 52 8.50 -8.03 9.77
C HIS A 52 7.87 -9.32 9.23
N LYS A 53 6.72 -9.21 8.58
CA LYS A 53 6.02 -10.35 7.98
C LYS A 53 5.76 -10.13 6.50
N ASP A 54 5.54 -11.24 5.82
CA ASP A 54 5.09 -11.25 4.44
C ASP A 54 3.56 -11.27 4.41
N ASN A 55 3.00 -10.46 3.53
CA ASN A 55 1.56 -10.41 3.29
C ASN A 55 1.30 -10.64 1.81
N ILE A 56 0.43 -11.58 1.50
CA ILE A 56 0.03 -11.87 0.11
C ILE A 56 -1.24 -11.10 -0.17
N LEU A 57 -1.21 -10.28 -1.21
CA LEU A 57 -2.35 -9.47 -1.64
C LEU A 57 -2.82 -9.95 -3.00
N GLU A 58 -4.12 -10.06 -3.14
CA GLU A 58 -4.78 -10.27 -4.42
C GLU A 58 -5.29 -8.93 -4.92
N PHE A 59 -5.15 -8.68 -6.22
CA PHE A 59 -5.57 -7.40 -6.78
C PHE A 59 -6.28 -7.58 -8.11
N GLU A 60 -7.14 -6.61 -8.40
CA GLU A 60 -7.82 -6.47 -9.68
C GLU A 60 -7.83 -5.00 -10.05
N ILE A 61 -7.52 -4.69 -11.30
CA ILE A 61 -7.61 -3.32 -11.81
C ILE A 61 -8.86 -3.25 -12.68
N GLY A 62 -9.82 -2.45 -12.25
CA GLY A 62 -11.06 -2.25 -12.99
C GLY A 62 -10.89 -1.36 -14.21
N ASP A 63 -11.92 -1.31 -15.05
CA ASP A 63 -11.95 -0.49 -16.26
C ASP A 63 -11.83 1.02 -15.95
N ASP A 64 -12.20 1.41 -14.75
CA ASP A 64 -12.08 2.78 -14.24
C ASP A 64 -10.67 3.14 -13.75
N GLY A 65 -9.71 2.22 -13.84
CA GLY A 65 -8.36 2.42 -13.36
C GLY A 65 -8.21 2.30 -11.84
N VAL A 66 -9.25 1.89 -11.14
CA VAL A 66 -9.20 1.67 -9.70
C VAL A 66 -8.64 0.28 -9.42
N MET A 67 -7.69 0.20 -8.49
CA MET A 67 -7.14 -1.07 -8.03
C MET A 67 -7.89 -1.50 -6.77
N TYR A 68 -8.41 -2.72 -6.80
CA TYR A 68 -9.09 -3.35 -5.68
C TYR A 68 -8.16 -4.39 -5.10
N LEU A 69 -7.79 -4.21 -3.83
CA LEU A 69 -6.91 -5.12 -3.09
C LEU A 69 -7.68 -5.88 -2.04
N LYS A 70 -7.30 -7.11 -1.81
CA LYS A 70 -7.74 -7.87 -0.63
C LYS A 70 -6.60 -8.72 -0.09
N TYR A 71 -6.59 -8.88 1.21
CA TYR A 71 -5.65 -9.76 1.90
C TYR A 71 -6.26 -10.29 3.18
N PHE A 72 -5.81 -11.48 3.58
CA PHE A 72 -6.35 -12.18 4.73
C PHE A 72 -5.42 -12.02 5.93
N ILE A 73 -5.99 -11.66 7.07
CA ILE A 73 -5.25 -11.60 8.34
C ILE A 73 -5.87 -12.58 9.31
N ALA A 74 -5.08 -13.57 9.74
CA ALA A 74 -5.55 -14.62 10.63
C ALA A 74 -5.59 -14.18 12.09
N LYS A 75 -4.58 -13.43 12.55
CA LYS A 75 -4.44 -13.09 13.98
C LYS A 75 -3.96 -11.65 14.15
N ASP A 76 -4.34 -11.04 15.28
CA ASP A 76 -3.82 -9.75 15.71
C ASP A 76 -2.50 -9.90 16.51
N LEU A 77 -1.98 -8.80 17.04
CA LEU A 77 -0.73 -8.78 17.83
C LEU A 77 -0.82 -9.61 19.11
N ASN A 78 -2.00 -9.73 19.68
CA ASN A 78 -2.24 -10.44 20.93
C ASN A 78 -2.56 -11.92 20.73
N GLY A 79 -2.51 -12.39 19.47
CA GLY A 79 -2.84 -13.76 19.11
C GLY A 79 -4.34 -14.05 19.01
N ASN A 80 -5.19 -13.03 19.09
CA ASN A 80 -6.62 -13.20 18.88
C ASN A 80 -6.91 -13.49 17.41
N GLU A 81 -7.80 -14.44 17.17
CA GLU A 81 -8.19 -14.80 15.81
C GLU A 81 -9.03 -13.69 15.18
N LEU A 82 -8.57 -13.18 14.04
CA LEU A 82 -9.34 -12.26 13.20
C LEU A 82 -10.01 -13.01 12.06
N ASN A 83 -9.28 -13.87 11.37
CA ASN A 83 -9.73 -14.66 10.22
C ASN A 83 -10.57 -13.81 9.25
N THR A 84 -10.05 -12.64 8.91
CA THR A 84 -10.79 -11.60 8.19
C THR A 84 -10.07 -11.21 6.92
N TRP A 85 -10.84 -11.06 5.84
CA TRP A 85 -10.38 -10.45 4.61
C TRP A 85 -10.49 -8.93 4.72
N PHE A 86 -9.37 -8.26 4.50
CA PHE A 86 -9.30 -6.81 4.45
C PHE A 86 -9.35 -6.36 3.00
N HIS A 87 -10.05 -5.28 2.73
CA HIS A 87 -10.22 -4.74 1.39
C HIS A 87 -9.74 -3.29 1.34
N GLU A 88 -9.03 -2.96 0.28
CA GLU A 88 -8.58 -1.60 0.01
C GLU A 88 -8.88 -1.24 -1.44
N THR A 89 -9.17 0.02 -1.66
CA THR A 89 -9.33 0.58 -3.00
C THR A 89 -8.31 1.69 -3.20
N TRP A 90 -7.61 1.64 -4.33
CA TRP A 90 -6.59 2.63 -4.67
C TRP A 90 -6.85 3.20 -6.04
N LYS A 91 -6.89 4.50 -6.13
CA LYS A 91 -7.02 5.20 -7.40
C LYS A 91 -5.65 5.71 -7.84
N ARG A 92 -5.30 5.46 -9.10
CA ARG A 92 -4.03 5.94 -9.63
C ARG A 92 -4.03 7.46 -9.68
N VAL A 93 -2.95 8.06 -9.18
CA VAL A 93 -2.68 9.48 -9.36
C VAL A 93 -1.92 9.64 -10.66
N GLY A 94 -2.52 10.36 -11.60
CA GLY A 94 -1.87 10.64 -12.88
C GLY A 94 -0.86 11.75 -12.76
N MET A 95 0.20 11.66 -13.56
CA MET A 95 1.12 12.79 -13.73
C MET A 95 0.40 13.89 -14.53
N PRO A 96 0.52 15.16 -14.12
CA PRO A 96 -0.02 16.24 -14.93
C PRO A 96 0.73 16.32 -16.27
N ALA A 97 0.01 16.69 -17.33
CA ALA A 97 0.62 16.86 -18.64
C ALA A 97 1.66 17.98 -18.64
N LYS A 98 1.49 18.94 -17.74
CA LYS A 98 2.39 20.07 -17.58
C LYS A 98 2.41 20.47 -16.11
N PHE A 99 3.61 20.67 -15.56
CA PHE A 99 3.74 21.19 -14.21
C PHE A 99 3.42 22.69 -14.18
N PRO A 100 2.77 23.17 -13.09
CA PRO A 100 2.57 24.60 -12.91
C PRO A 100 3.90 25.36 -12.91
N GLU A 101 3.90 26.55 -13.54
CA GLU A 101 5.12 27.37 -13.62
C GLU A 101 5.58 27.86 -12.26
N ASP A 102 4.67 28.02 -11.32
CA ASP A 102 4.97 28.45 -9.96
C ASP A 102 5.38 27.31 -9.04
N LEU A 103 5.55 26.11 -9.57
CA LEU A 103 6.05 24.97 -8.80
C LEU A 103 7.54 25.20 -8.50
N VAL A 104 7.82 25.65 -7.31
CA VAL A 104 9.16 25.99 -6.86
C VAL A 104 9.92 24.72 -6.44
N ARG A 105 11.21 24.74 -6.74
CA ARG A 105 12.15 23.68 -6.35
C ARG A 105 13.07 24.20 -5.27
#